data_5ccd85063964187e30f1de38289bf697
#
_entry.id   5ccd85063964187e30f1de38289bf697
#
_cell.length_a   1.000
_cell.length_b   1.000
_cell.length_c   1.000
_cell.angle_alpha   90.00
_cell.angle_beta   90.00
_cell.angle_gamma   90.00
#
_symmetry.space_group_name_H-M   'P 1'
#
loop_
_entity.id
_entity.type
_entity.pdbx_description
1 polymer ?
#
loop_
_entity_poly.entity_id
_entity_poly.type
_entity_poly.pdbx_seq_one_letter_code
_entity_poly.pdbx_strand_id
1 'polypeptide(L)'
;DKTGKTERRTADSDLGGTMRLGGQTCILKKNSNVFKMYKKNKIIERHRHRYEVNPEFRDGFNTKGMNIVGTSVDDMLVEMIEIKNHPWFLGCQFHPEFTSNPRDGHPIFNSFISSTIKTKK
;
A
#
# COMPACT_ATOMS: atom_id res chain seq x y z
N ASP A 1 -3.26 13.37 9.53
CA ASP A 1 -3.79 14.55 10.18
C ASP A 1 -2.96 14.91 11.40
N LYS A 2 -2.42 16.11 11.40
CA LYS A 2 -1.47 16.53 12.42
C LYS A 2 -2.12 17.02 13.70
N THR A 3 -3.40 17.35 13.63
CA THR A 3 -4.11 17.94 14.75
C THR A 3 -5.15 17.03 15.35
N GLY A 4 -5.22 15.80 14.89
CA GLY A 4 -6.26 14.88 15.29
C GLY A 4 -7.55 15.06 14.52
N LYS A 5 -7.59 16.01 13.61
CA LYS A 5 -8.75 16.21 12.75
C LYS A 5 -8.44 15.66 11.37
N THR A 6 -9.43 15.06 10.75
CA THR A 6 -9.27 14.58 9.39
C THR A 6 -9.06 15.77 8.45
N GLU A 7 -7.96 15.76 7.75
CA GLU A 7 -7.65 16.80 6.78
C GLU A 7 -8.31 16.46 5.47
N ARG A 8 -9.08 17.39 4.95
CA ARG A 8 -9.72 17.19 3.65
C ARG A 8 -8.79 17.58 2.53
N ARG A 9 -8.60 16.68 1.62
CA ARG A 9 -7.80 16.92 0.42
C ARG A 9 -8.73 17.31 -0.71
N THR A 10 -9.04 18.60 -0.82
CA THR A 10 -9.87 19.12 -1.91
C THR A 10 -8.98 19.85 -2.91
N ALA A 11 -9.60 20.38 -3.95
CA ALA A 11 -8.86 21.16 -4.94
C ALA A 11 -8.18 22.37 -4.32
N ASP A 12 -8.75 22.89 -3.24
CA ASP A 12 -8.21 24.05 -2.56
C ASP A 12 -7.26 23.70 -1.43
N SER A 13 -7.10 22.41 -1.12
CA SER A 13 -6.20 22.01 -0.07
C SER A 13 -4.79 21.88 -0.61
N ASP A 14 -3.85 21.72 0.29
CA ASP A 14 -2.44 21.64 -0.05
C ASP A 14 -2.12 20.26 -0.61
N LEU A 15 -2.39 20.08 -1.89
CA LEU A 15 -2.17 18.80 -2.57
C LEU A 15 -0.67 18.57 -2.71
N GLY A 16 -0.14 17.63 -1.96
CA GLY A 16 1.27 17.29 -2.03
C GLY A 16 2.15 18.20 -1.21
N GLY A 17 1.55 19.10 -0.43
CA GLY A 17 2.34 19.97 0.41
C GLY A 17 2.86 19.28 1.66
N THR A 18 2.12 18.31 2.16
CA THR A 18 2.48 17.61 3.39
C THR A 18 3.18 16.30 3.04
N MET A 19 4.44 16.22 3.44
CA MET A 19 5.23 15.01 3.23
C MET A 19 4.83 13.95 4.24
N ARG A 20 4.52 12.76 3.76
CA ARG A 20 4.37 11.60 4.65
C ARG A 20 5.73 10.98 4.85
N LEU A 21 6.17 10.95 6.10
CA LEU A 21 7.50 10.47 6.45
C LEU A 21 7.42 9.49 7.60
N GLY A 22 8.32 8.50 7.57
CA GLY A 22 8.51 7.59 8.69
C GLY A 22 7.56 6.42 8.70
N GLY A 23 7.62 5.67 9.78
CA GLY A 23 6.81 4.47 9.95
C GLY A 23 5.35 4.82 10.19
N GLN A 24 4.46 4.21 9.41
CA GLN A 24 3.03 4.41 9.53
C GLN A 24 2.30 3.10 9.39
N THR A 25 1.21 2.97 10.13
CA THR A 25 0.42 1.75 10.13
C THR A 25 -0.44 1.66 8.88
N CYS A 26 -0.44 0.49 8.28
CA CYS A 26 -1.27 0.17 7.13
C CYS A 26 -2.14 -1.02 7.50
N ILE A 27 -3.42 -0.93 7.15
CA ILE A 27 -4.39 -2.02 7.39
C ILE A 27 -4.52 -2.81 6.09
N LEU A 28 -4.34 -4.11 6.17
CA LEU A 28 -4.40 -5.00 5.01
C LEU A 28 -5.76 -5.68 4.93
N LYS A 29 -6.28 -5.78 3.71
CA LYS A 29 -7.55 -6.46 3.45
C LYS A 29 -7.35 -7.97 3.60
N LYS A 30 -8.23 -8.62 4.37
CA LYS A 30 -8.04 -10.02 4.75
C LYS A 30 -8.00 -11.01 3.59
N ASN A 31 -8.71 -10.74 2.52
CA ASN A 31 -8.77 -11.67 1.38
C ASN A 31 -7.77 -11.35 0.29
N SER A 32 -6.74 -10.58 0.61
CA SER A 32 -5.77 -10.14 -0.38
C SER A 32 -4.52 -11.00 -0.37
N ASN A 33 -3.73 -10.89 -1.43
CA ASN A 33 -2.43 -11.54 -1.47
C ASN A 33 -1.46 -10.91 -0.48
N VAL A 34 -1.55 -9.58 -0.28
CA VAL A 34 -0.67 -8.93 0.69
C VAL A 34 -0.92 -9.45 2.09
N PHE A 35 -2.17 -9.76 2.44
CA PHE A 35 -2.45 -10.36 3.74
C PHE A 35 -1.72 -11.71 3.88
N LYS A 36 -1.71 -12.50 2.81
CA LYS A 36 -1.01 -13.79 2.82
C LYS A 36 0.50 -13.60 2.94
N MET A 37 1.03 -12.57 2.29
CA MET A 37 2.46 -12.28 2.35
C MET A 37 2.91 -11.92 3.76
N TYR A 38 2.20 -11.00 4.40
CA TYR A 38 2.58 -10.49 5.71
C TYR A 38 2.08 -11.38 6.85
N LYS A 39 1.01 -12.15 6.62
CA LYS A 39 0.38 -13.05 7.62
C LYS A 39 -0.18 -12.29 8.81
N LYS A 40 -0.57 -11.04 8.59
CA LYS A 40 -1.21 -10.20 9.59
C LYS A 40 -1.95 -9.07 8.88
N ASN A 41 -2.90 -8.45 9.58
CA ASN A 41 -3.72 -7.42 8.96
C ASN A 41 -3.26 -5.99 9.25
N LYS A 42 -2.27 -5.82 10.11
CA LYS A 42 -1.67 -4.52 10.39
C LYS A 42 -0.18 -4.61 10.19
N ILE A 43 0.36 -3.69 9.44
CA ILE A 43 1.80 -3.62 9.22
C ILE A 43 2.25 -2.18 9.45
N ILE A 44 3.54 -2.01 9.69
CA ILE A 44 4.13 -0.69 9.78
C ILE A 44 5.22 -0.64 8.71
N GLU A 45 5.08 0.32 7.82
CA GLU A 45 6.05 0.53 6.76
C GLU A 45 6.43 1.99 6.70
N ARG A 46 7.58 2.29 6.14
CA ARG A 46 8.10 3.65 6.12
C ARG A 46 7.73 4.34 4.83
N HIS A 47 7.24 5.57 4.98
CA HIS A 47 6.78 6.39 3.88
C HIS A 47 7.72 7.56 3.63
N ARG A 48 7.76 7.98 2.37
CA ARG A 48 8.45 9.20 1.98
C ARG A 48 7.83 9.69 0.67
N HIS A 49 6.65 10.30 0.78
CA HIS A 49 5.98 10.81 -0.41
C HIS A 49 5.05 11.95 -0.03
N ARG A 50 4.78 12.82 -1.00
CA ARG A 50 3.89 13.96 -0.83
C ARG A 50 2.51 13.71 -1.39
N TYR A 51 2.43 12.94 -2.45
CA TYR A 51 1.19 12.77 -3.19
C TYR A 51 0.49 11.50 -2.73
N GLU A 52 -0.84 11.58 -2.74
CA GLU A 52 -1.69 10.46 -2.37
C GLU A 52 -2.63 10.15 -3.52
N VAL A 53 -3.14 8.93 -3.53
CA VAL A 53 -4.17 8.57 -4.50
C VAL A 53 -5.41 9.40 -4.18
N ASN A 54 -5.96 10.05 -5.21
CA ASN A 54 -7.17 10.83 -5.04
C ASN A 54 -8.33 9.89 -4.69
N PRO A 55 -9.00 10.14 -3.54
CA PRO A 55 -10.10 9.27 -3.11
C PRO A 55 -11.22 9.11 -4.14
N GLU A 56 -11.41 10.09 -5.00
CA GLU A 56 -12.44 10.03 -6.03
C GLU A 56 -12.22 8.88 -7.02
N PHE A 57 -10.99 8.38 -7.14
CA PHE A 57 -10.68 7.32 -8.09
C PHE A 57 -10.76 5.92 -7.50
N ARG A 58 -11.08 5.80 -6.20
CA ARG A 58 -11.08 4.48 -5.54
C ARG A 58 -12.06 3.50 -6.19
N ASP A 59 -13.28 3.96 -6.44
CA ASP A 59 -14.29 3.10 -7.06
C ASP A 59 -13.88 2.70 -8.48
N GLY A 60 -13.25 3.62 -9.19
CA GLY A 60 -12.76 3.34 -10.54
C GLY A 60 -11.71 2.24 -10.56
N PHE A 61 -10.84 2.20 -9.56
CA PHE A 61 -9.85 1.14 -9.46
C PHE A 61 -10.53 -0.22 -9.34
N ASN A 62 -11.50 -0.33 -8.44
CA ASN A 62 -12.19 -1.59 -8.20
C ASN A 62 -12.93 -2.08 -9.43
N THR A 63 -13.57 -1.18 -10.16
CA THR A 63 -14.32 -1.56 -11.37
C THR A 63 -13.40 -1.98 -12.50
N LYS A 64 -12.17 -1.57 -12.48
CA LYS A 64 -11.19 -1.92 -13.51
C LYS A 64 -10.30 -3.10 -13.11
N GLY A 65 -10.64 -3.80 -12.05
CA GLY A 65 -9.90 -4.97 -11.62
C GLY A 65 -8.67 -4.69 -10.77
N MET A 66 -8.50 -3.46 -10.33
CA MET A 66 -7.38 -3.06 -9.48
C MET A 66 -7.91 -2.91 -8.05
N ASN A 67 -7.58 -3.88 -7.21
CA ASN A 67 -8.13 -3.95 -5.86
C ASN A 67 -7.30 -3.13 -4.88
N ILE A 68 -7.96 -2.33 -4.07
CA ILE A 68 -7.32 -1.63 -2.98
C ILE A 68 -7.22 -2.60 -1.81
N VAL A 69 -5.99 -2.95 -1.43
CA VAL A 69 -5.74 -4.00 -0.44
C VAL A 69 -5.01 -3.50 0.80
N GLY A 70 -4.58 -2.26 0.82
CA GLY A 70 -3.98 -1.65 1.99
C GLY A 70 -4.39 -0.21 2.10
N THR A 71 -4.75 0.21 3.32
CA THR A 71 -5.20 1.59 3.57
C THR A 71 -4.59 2.09 4.88
N SER A 72 -4.66 3.41 5.06
CA SER A 72 -4.35 4.01 6.35
C SER A 72 -5.37 3.55 7.38
N VAL A 73 -5.05 3.75 8.67
CA VAL A 73 -5.89 3.29 9.77
C VAL A 73 -7.31 3.86 9.68
N ASP A 74 -7.44 5.11 9.24
CA ASP A 74 -8.74 5.75 9.10
C ASP A 74 -9.43 5.43 7.76
N ASP A 75 -8.84 4.54 6.95
CA ASP A 75 -9.36 4.14 5.64
C ASP A 75 -9.43 5.30 4.63
N MET A 76 -8.79 6.40 4.92
CA MET A 76 -8.85 7.57 4.04
C MET A 76 -7.86 7.49 2.89
N LEU A 77 -6.71 6.89 3.12
CA LEU A 77 -5.61 6.89 2.16
C LEU A 77 -5.36 5.50 1.61
N VAL A 78 -5.18 5.42 0.31
CA VAL A 78 -4.84 4.17 -0.37
C VAL A 78 -3.33 3.96 -0.24
N GLU A 79 -2.95 2.82 0.32
CA GLU A 79 -1.54 2.51 0.53
C GLU A 79 -1.03 1.42 -0.40
N MET A 80 -1.89 0.45 -0.74
CA MET A 80 -1.51 -0.68 -1.57
C MET A 80 -2.63 -1.10 -2.51
N ILE A 81 -2.24 -1.55 -3.69
CA ILE A 81 -3.16 -2.08 -4.68
C ILE A 81 -2.64 -3.38 -5.26
N GLU A 82 -3.55 -4.22 -5.72
CA GLU A 82 -3.26 -5.48 -6.42
C GLU A 82 -4.09 -5.59 -7.68
N ILE A 83 -3.60 -6.37 -8.64
CA ILE A 83 -4.41 -6.78 -9.78
C ILE A 83 -4.65 -8.28 -9.63
N LYS A 84 -5.92 -8.65 -9.51
CA LYS A 84 -6.32 -10.00 -9.14
C LYS A 84 -5.92 -11.06 -10.17
N ASN A 85 -6.09 -10.77 -11.44
CA ASN A 85 -5.87 -11.75 -12.51
C ASN A 85 -4.46 -11.65 -13.10
N HIS A 86 -3.52 -11.23 -12.31
CA HIS A 86 -2.12 -11.13 -12.69
C HIS A 86 -1.31 -12.09 -11.84
N PRO A 87 -0.28 -12.75 -12.39
CA PRO A 87 0.53 -13.67 -11.60
C PRO A 87 1.10 -13.03 -10.34
N TRP A 88 1.53 -11.79 -10.43
CA TRP A 88 1.98 -11.03 -9.28
C TRP A 88 2.05 -9.56 -9.67
N PHE A 89 1.17 -8.75 -9.10
CA PHE A 89 1.19 -7.29 -9.31
C PHE A 89 0.86 -6.63 -7.98
N LEU A 90 1.71 -5.73 -7.56
CA LEU A 90 1.53 -5.01 -6.31
C LEU A 90 2.05 -3.61 -6.46
N GLY A 91 1.24 -2.62 -6.11
CA GLY A 91 1.68 -1.24 -5.98
C GLY A 91 1.59 -0.81 -4.54
N CYS A 92 2.53 -0.02 -4.07
CA CYS A 92 2.49 0.50 -2.71
C CYS A 92 3.06 1.91 -2.68
N GLN A 93 2.58 2.71 -1.71
CA GLN A 93 3.04 4.07 -1.50
C GLN A 93 4.31 4.12 -0.66
N PHE A 94 4.48 3.15 0.21
CA PHE A 94 5.62 3.13 1.12
C PHE A 94 6.84 2.49 0.47
N HIS A 95 7.95 2.51 1.21
CA HIS A 95 9.23 1.98 0.75
C HIS A 95 9.59 0.71 1.50
N PRO A 96 9.22 -0.46 0.98
CA PRO A 96 9.50 -1.71 1.69
C PRO A 96 10.98 -1.98 1.89
N GLU A 97 11.84 -1.40 1.06
CA GLU A 97 13.27 -1.60 1.22
C GLU A 97 13.80 -1.06 2.55
N PHE A 98 13.08 -0.11 3.16
CA PHE A 98 13.53 0.48 4.42
C PHE A 98 13.30 -0.44 5.62
N THR A 99 12.45 -1.46 5.47
CA THR A 99 12.19 -2.44 6.51
C THR A 99 12.69 -3.83 6.13
N SER A 100 13.35 -3.94 4.99
CA SER A 100 13.98 -5.18 4.57
C SER A 100 15.35 -5.33 5.24
N ASN A 101 15.79 -6.57 5.40
CA ASN A 101 17.12 -6.84 5.93
C ASN A 101 17.72 -8.06 5.23
N PRO A 102 19.06 -8.21 5.25
CA PRO A 102 19.70 -9.28 4.50
C PRO A 102 19.38 -10.70 4.99
N ARG A 103 19.04 -10.84 6.26
CA ARG A 103 18.76 -12.17 6.82
C ARG A 103 17.38 -12.66 6.42
N ASP A 104 16.36 -11.85 6.66
CA ASP A 104 14.97 -12.28 6.54
C ASP A 104 14.31 -11.74 5.28
N GLY A 105 14.93 -10.76 4.63
CA GLY A 105 14.34 -10.08 3.50
C GLY A 105 13.14 -9.25 3.91
N HIS A 106 12.13 -9.22 3.04
CA HIS A 106 10.88 -8.52 3.29
C HIS A 106 9.77 -9.34 2.63
N PRO A 107 8.59 -9.43 3.27
CA PRO A 107 7.50 -10.26 2.73
C PRO A 107 7.16 -9.95 1.27
N ILE A 108 7.15 -8.68 0.88
CA ILE A 108 6.84 -8.30 -0.50
C ILE A 108 7.90 -8.83 -1.46
N PHE A 109 9.18 -8.59 -1.17
CA PHE A 109 10.24 -9.02 -2.07
C PHE A 109 10.35 -10.54 -2.11
N ASN A 110 10.18 -11.20 -0.96
CA ASN A 110 10.19 -12.65 -0.91
C ASN A 110 9.09 -13.25 -1.78
N SER A 111 7.89 -12.66 -1.71
CA SER A 111 6.76 -13.11 -2.51
C SER A 111 7.00 -12.89 -4.00
N PHE A 112 7.55 -11.74 -4.36
CA PHE A 112 7.86 -11.44 -5.75
C PHE A 112 8.82 -12.47 -6.35
N ILE A 113 9.91 -12.74 -5.65
CA ILE A 113 10.90 -13.71 -6.12
C ILE A 113 10.29 -15.11 -6.23
N SER A 114 9.52 -15.52 -5.22
CA SER A 114 8.81 -16.80 -5.28
C SER A 114 7.93 -16.92 -6.50
N SER A 115 7.19 -15.85 -6.79
CA SER A 115 6.29 -15.83 -7.94
C SER A 115 7.04 -15.94 -9.27
N THR A 116 8.18 -15.27 -9.38
CA THR A 116 8.97 -15.33 -10.61
C THR A 116 9.50 -16.74 -10.85
N ILE A 117 9.87 -17.44 -9.79
CA ILE A 117 10.34 -18.80 -9.93
C ILE A 117 9.19 -19.72 -10.40
N LYS A 118 8.00 -19.54 -9.84
CA LYS A 118 6.84 -20.36 -10.19
C LYS A 118 6.37 -20.15 -11.63
N THR A 119 6.50 -18.94 -12.14
CA THR A 119 6.02 -18.63 -13.49
C THR A 119 7.08 -18.85 -14.54
N LYS A 120 8.29 -19.13 -14.16
CA LYS A 120 9.38 -19.43 -15.10
C LYS A 120 9.18 -20.81 -15.67
N LYS A 121 9.18 -20.90 -16.95
CA LYS A 121 9.03 -22.17 -17.67
C LYS A 121 10.18 -22.36 -18.63
#